data_7d68e6014d1de26beeb1b83979cc3254
#
_entry.id   7d68e6014d1de26beeb1b83979cc3254
#
_cell.length_a   1.000
_cell.length_b   1.000
_cell.length_c   1.000
_cell.angle_alpha   90.00
_cell.angle_beta   90.00
_cell.angle_gamma   90.00
#
_symmetry.space_group_name_H-M   'P 1'
#
loop_
_entity.id
_entity.type
_entity.pdbx_description
1 polymer ?
#
loop_
_entity_poly.entity_id
_entity_poly.type
_entity_poly.pdbx_seq_one_letter_code
_entity_poly.pdbx_strand_id
1 'polypeptide(L)'
;MSFVAPGRAQIVPDTTLHGESSNINLNQVVRDDLADLIEGGAIRGGNLFHSFQEFNIDAGQRVYFANPEGIDSILSRITGGDPSNIFGTLGVDGTADLFLLNPNGIVFGEAAVLDIEGSFYVTTAEAIPLGNGFYSAMAPEQSSLLTVNPSAMVSSYLSEASGDIENRGALAAQGNMTLAANNLDLQGQVAAGGDLSLLGLDTVQIRDTAEVPFVGFAGGDLLVQGNQQVDIVALSHPDSGLYSYGDMVLRSANPVGGDAH
;
A
#
# COMPACT_ATOMS: atom_id res chain seq x y z
N MET A 1 -32.24 12.77 -16.80
CA MET A 1 -31.23 12.29 -15.89
C MET A 1 -30.19 11.58 -16.74
N SER A 2 -29.01 12.18 -16.88
CA SER A 2 -27.90 11.55 -17.60
C SER A 2 -27.26 10.54 -16.65
N PHE A 3 -27.33 9.26 -16.96
CA PHE A 3 -26.52 8.25 -16.31
C PHE A 3 -25.06 8.51 -16.73
N VAL A 4 -24.29 9.12 -15.86
CA VAL A 4 -22.83 9.04 -15.97
C VAL A 4 -22.50 7.59 -15.61
N ALA A 5 -22.00 6.82 -16.59
CA ALA A 5 -21.46 5.51 -16.30
C ALA A 5 -20.34 5.68 -15.25
N PRO A 6 -20.27 4.84 -14.20
CA PRO A 6 -19.14 4.89 -13.29
C PRO A 6 -17.87 4.79 -14.13
N GLY A 7 -16.90 5.67 -13.85
CA GLY A 7 -15.57 5.59 -14.43
C GLY A 7 -15.05 4.17 -14.25
N ARG A 8 -14.32 3.64 -15.21
CA ARG A 8 -13.64 2.33 -15.04
C ARG A 8 -12.31 2.56 -14.39
N ALA A 9 -11.90 1.62 -13.53
CA ALA A 9 -10.53 1.57 -13.03
C ALA A 9 -9.57 1.70 -14.22
N GLN A 10 -8.65 2.64 -14.11
CA GLN A 10 -7.63 2.82 -15.13
C GLN A 10 -6.39 2.03 -14.69
N ILE A 11 -6.37 0.74 -15.02
CA ILE A 11 -5.24 -0.15 -14.77
C ILE A 11 -4.65 -0.50 -16.13
N VAL A 12 -3.47 0.03 -16.40
CA VAL A 12 -2.78 -0.15 -17.68
C VAL A 12 -1.51 -0.94 -17.43
N PRO A 13 -1.44 -2.23 -17.83
CA PRO A 13 -0.21 -3.00 -17.77
C PRO A 13 0.89 -2.38 -18.63
N ASP A 14 2.14 -2.55 -18.22
CA ASP A 14 3.29 -2.24 -19.05
C ASP A 14 3.94 -3.52 -19.62
N THR A 15 5.06 -3.35 -20.32
CA THR A 15 5.78 -4.45 -20.98
C THR A 15 7.13 -4.77 -20.35
N THR A 16 7.35 -4.35 -19.09
CA THR A 16 8.67 -4.38 -18.44
C THR A 16 8.94 -5.66 -17.63
N LEU A 17 8.08 -6.68 -17.74
CA LEU A 17 8.25 -7.99 -17.10
C LEU A 17 8.99 -9.02 -17.98
N HIS A 18 9.98 -8.59 -18.76
CA HIS A 18 10.84 -9.49 -19.58
C HIS A 18 10.06 -10.47 -20.47
N GLY A 19 8.98 -10.00 -21.10
CA GLY A 19 8.16 -10.79 -22.03
C GLY A 19 6.93 -11.48 -21.38
N GLU A 20 6.80 -11.40 -20.06
CA GLU A 20 5.57 -11.75 -19.33
C GLU A 20 4.71 -10.48 -19.17
N SER A 21 3.43 -10.63 -18.90
CA SER A 21 2.52 -9.47 -18.78
C SER A 21 1.43 -9.70 -17.74
N SER A 22 1.02 -8.62 -17.10
CA SER A 22 -0.20 -8.58 -16.31
C SER A 22 -1.41 -8.46 -17.23
N ASN A 23 -2.51 -9.12 -16.90
CA ASN A 23 -3.76 -9.09 -17.66
C ASN A 23 -4.90 -8.69 -16.73
N ILE A 24 -5.83 -7.85 -17.21
CA ILE A 24 -7.00 -7.43 -16.45
C ILE A 24 -8.23 -8.07 -17.07
N ASN A 25 -8.89 -8.96 -16.33
CA ASN A 25 -10.15 -9.60 -16.70
C ASN A 25 -11.30 -8.88 -16.02
N LEU A 26 -12.09 -8.15 -16.81
CA LEU A 26 -13.15 -7.31 -16.29
C LEU A 26 -14.37 -8.13 -15.85
N ASN A 27 -15.06 -7.67 -14.80
CA ASN A 27 -16.32 -8.20 -14.32
C ASN A 27 -16.29 -9.72 -14.04
N GLN A 28 -15.24 -10.20 -13.42
CA GLN A 28 -15.17 -11.56 -12.89
C GLN A 28 -15.92 -11.66 -11.57
N VAL A 29 -16.39 -12.84 -11.22
CA VAL A 29 -16.96 -13.09 -9.89
C VAL A 29 -15.80 -13.42 -8.94
N VAL A 30 -15.56 -12.54 -7.99
CA VAL A 30 -14.53 -12.67 -6.94
C VAL A 30 -15.19 -12.47 -5.59
N ARG A 31 -15.11 -13.47 -4.70
CA ARG A 31 -15.74 -13.41 -3.37
C ARG A 31 -17.24 -13.06 -3.46
N ASP A 32 -17.96 -13.77 -4.34
CA ASP A 32 -19.41 -13.68 -4.55
C ASP A 32 -19.92 -12.35 -5.15
N ASP A 33 -19.04 -11.44 -5.61
CA ASP A 33 -19.42 -10.19 -6.25
C ASP A 33 -18.56 -9.87 -7.47
N LEU A 34 -18.99 -8.94 -8.31
CA LEU A 34 -18.25 -8.55 -9.51
C LEU A 34 -17.03 -7.72 -9.17
N ALA A 35 -15.91 -8.06 -9.78
CA ALA A 35 -14.64 -7.35 -9.65
C ALA A 35 -13.82 -7.43 -10.95
N ASP A 36 -12.87 -6.54 -11.12
CA ASP A 36 -11.84 -6.68 -12.14
C ASP A 36 -10.69 -7.50 -11.54
N LEU A 37 -10.35 -8.62 -12.19
CA LEU A 37 -9.35 -9.58 -11.72
C LEU A 37 -8.04 -9.40 -12.49
N ILE A 38 -6.96 -9.19 -11.77
CA ILE A 38 -5.60 -9.08 -12.30
C ILE A 38 -4.96 -10.47 -12.26
N GLU A 39 -4.61 -10.98 -13.43
CA GLU A 39 -3.97 -12.28 -13.64
C GLU A 39 -2.67 -12.14 -14.44
N GLY A 40 -2.01 -13.26 -14.71
CA GLY A 40 -0.72 -13.29 -15.43
C GLY A 40 0.42 -12.81 -14.53
N GLY A 41 1.29 -11.94 -15.07
CA GLY A 41 2.49 -11.52 -14.35
C GLY A 41 3.63 -12.52 -14.48
N ALA A 42 4.72 -12.29 -13.76
CA ALA A 42 5.92 -13.12 -13.77
C ALA A 42 6.08 -13.90 -12.46
N ILE A 43 6.07 -15.22 -12.51
CA ILE A 43 6.23 -16.07 -11.31
C ILE A 43 7.70 -16.44 -11.12
N ARG A 44 8.20 -16.24 -9.90
CA ARG A 44 9.55 -16.67 -9.46
C ARG A 44 9.48 -17.26 -8.04
N GLY A 45 9.43 -18.59 -7.95
CA GLY A 45 9.18 -19.29 -6.67
C GLY A 45 7.83 -18.90 -6.09
N GLY A 46 7.78 -18.45 -4.85
CA GLY A 46 6.58 -17.95 -4.17
C GLY A 46 6.22 -16.49 -4.48
N ASN A 47 6.94 -15.82 -5.39
CA ASN A 47 6.70 -14.42 -5.75
C ASN A 47 6.01 -14.30 -7.12
N LEU A 48 4.97 -13.48 -7.19
CA LEU A 48 4.28 -13.07 -8.40
C LEU A 48 4.48 -11.57 -8.63
N PHE A 49 5.05 -11.21 -9.77
CA PHE A 49 5.39 -9.84 -10.12
C PHE A 49 4.40 -9.28 -11.13
N HIS A 50 3.87 -8.09 -10.85
CA HIS A 50 3.01 -7.32 -11.75
C HIS A 50 3.59 -5.93 -12.00
N SER A 51 3.48 -5.43 -13.22
CA SER A 51 3.99 -4.11 -13.62
C SER A 51 2.94 -3.36 -14.42
N PHE A 52 2.73 -2.09 -14.08
CA PHE A 52 1.69 -1.23 -14.66
C PHE A 52 2.27 0.14 -15.03
N GLN A 53 1.74 0.70 -16.13
CA GLN A 53 1.92 2.11 -16.49
C GLN A 53 1.08 3.01 -15.57
N GLU A 54 -0.17 2.59 -15.30
CA GLU A 54 -1.13 3.30 -14.46
C GLU A 54 -1.90 2.31 -13.59
N PHE A 55 -2.23 2.72 -12.38
CA PHE A 55 -2.99 1.89 -11.45
C PHE A 55 -3.93 2.78 -10.62
N ASN A 56 -5.19 2.86 -11.04
CA ASN A 56 -6.23 3.63 -10.37
C ASN A 56 -7.50 2.79 -10.18
N ILE A 57 -8.19 2.95 -9.06
CA ILE A 57 -9.44 2.28 -8.72
C ILE A 57 -10.47 3.34 -8.35
N ASP A 58 -11.53 3.50 -9.15
CA ASP A 58 -12.58 4.48 -8.88
C ASP A 58 -13.51 4.03 -7.74
N ALA A 59 -14.20 5.00 -7.14
CA ALA A 59 -15.15 4.72 -6.07
C ALA A 59 -16.25 3.72 -6.52
N GLY A 60 -16.46 2.70 -5.70
CA GLY A 60 -17.41 1.62 -5.97
C GLY A 60 -16.91 0.53 -6.91
N GLN A 61 -15.68 0.64 -7.44
CA GLN A 61 -15.03 -0.45 -8.17
C GLN A 61 -14.33 -1.40 -7.21
N ARG A 62 -14.19 -2.65 -7.64
CA ARG A 62 -13.47 -3.70 -6.93
C ARG A 62 -12.41 -4.28 -7.87
N VAL A 63 -11.17 -4.31 -7.39
CA VAL A 63 -10.02 -4.85 -8.13
C VAL A 63 -9.29 -5.84 -7.25
N TYR A 64 -9.04 -7.04 -7.77
CA TYR A 64 -8.35 -8.09 -7.05
C TYR A 64 -7.18 -8.63 -7.85
N PHE A 65 -6.10 -8.91 -7.16
CA PHE A 65 -5.03 -9.75 -7.67
C PHE A 65 -5.40 -11.22 -7.48
N ALA A 66 -5.30 -12.02 -8.54
CA ALA A 66 -5.39 -13.47 -8.44
C ALA A 66 -4.21 -14.00 -7.63
N ASN A 67 -4.46 -15.01 -6.80
CA ASN A 67 -3.42 -15.67 -6.02
C ASN A 67 -3.30 -17.16 -6.45
N PRO A 68 -2.51 -17.48 -7.47
CA PRO A 68 -2.27 -18.86 -7.87
C PRO A 68 -1.66 -19.69 -6.75
N GLU A 69 -1.87 -21.00 -6.78
CA GLU A 69 -1.31 -21.93 -5.79
C GLU A 69 0.22 -21.81 -5.72
N GLY A 70 0.75 -21.75 -4.50
CA GLY A 70 2.18 -21.63 -4.21
C GLY A 70 2.73 -20.22 -4.29
N ILE A 71 1.87 -19.19 -4.44
CA ILE A 71 2.28 -17.78 -4.36
C ILE A 71 2.03 -17.25 -2.95
N ASP A 72 3.10 -16.81 -2.31
CA ASP A 72 3.11 -16.25 -0.96
C ASP A 72 3.13 -14.71 -1.00
N SER A 73 3.69 -14.12 -2.06
CA SER A 73 3.85 -12.67 -2.19
C SER A 73 3.53 -12.19 -3.60
N ILE A 74 2.72 -11.13 -3.69
CA ILE A 74 2.38 -10.43 -4.94
C ILE A 74 3.05 -9.05 -4.88
N LEU A 75 3.96 -8.77 -5.82
CA LEU A 75 4.68 -7.51 -5.93
C LEU A 75 4.17 -6.74 -7.15
N SER A 76 3.56 -5.59 -6.90
CA SER A 76 3.02 -4.71 -7.94
C SER A 76 3.78 -3.38 -7.96
N ARG A 77 4.30 -2.99 -9.12
CA ARG A 77 4.94 -1.68 -9.32
C ARG A 77 4.19 -0.86 -10.36
N ILE A 78 4.28 0.46 -10.22
CA ILE A 78 3.78 1.44 -11.19
C ILE A 78 4.99 2.19 -11.77
N THR A 79 5.15 2.11 -13.10
CA THR A 79 6.29 2.66 -13.85
C THR A 79 5.97 3.97 -14.56
N GLY A 80 4.69 4.37 -14.57
CA GLY A 80 4.26 5.67 -15.11
C GLY A 80 4.61 6.85 -14.21
N GLY A 81 4.24 8.05 -14.64
CA GLY A 81 4.59 9.29 -13.95
C GLY A 81 3.54 9.85 -13.01
N ASP A 82 2.39 9.17 -12.86
CA ASP A 82 1.26 9.67 -12.08
C ASP A 82 1.08 8.90 -10.77
N PRO A 83 0.56 9.54 -9.71
CA PRO A 83 0.14 8.86 -8.48
C PRO A 83 -0.95 7.81 -8.75
N SER A 84 -1.03 6.81 -7.88
CA SER A 84 -2.14 5.85 -7.86
C SER A 84 -3.29 6.37 -6.98
N ASN A 85 -4.49 6.44 -7.55
CA ASN A 85 -5.70 6.83 -6.83
C ASN A 85 -6.55 5.59 -6.55
N ILE A 86 -6.60 5.18 -5.29
CA ILE A 86 -7.34 4.01 -4.82
C ILE A 86 -8.58 4.51 -4.07
N PHE A 87 -9.71 4.62 -4.76
CA PHE A 87 -10.96 5.12 -4.21
C PHE A 87 -12.03 4.03 -4.04
N GLY A 88 -11.74 2.81 -4.48
CA GLY A 88 -12.59 1.64 -4.36
C GLY A 88 -11.93 0.52 -3.56
N THR A 89 -12.31 -0.73 -3.85
CA THR A 89 -11.77 -1.90 -3.16
C THR A 89 -10.54 -2.43 -3.88
N LEU A 90 -9.44 -2.57 -3.14
CA LEU A 90 -8.22 -3.28 -3.56
C LEU A 90 -8.10 -4.57 -2.75
N GLY A 91 -8.00 -5.72 -3.41
CA GLY A 91 -7.95 -7.00 -2.73
C GLY A 91 -6.98 -8.01 -3.36
N VAL A 92 -6.85 -9.14 -2.67
CA VAL A 92 -6.18 -10.36 -3.14
C VAL A 92 -7.18 -11.50 -3.05
N ASP A 93 -7.37 -12.24 -4.15
CA ASP A 93 -8.21 -13.44 -4.16
C ASP A 93 -7.43 -14.64 -3.62
N GLY A 94 -7.09 -14.56 -2.34
CA GLY A 94 -6.29 -15.53 -1.61
C GLY A 94 -5.61 -14.91 -0.39
N THR A 95 -4.55 -15.55 0.09
CA THR A 95 -3.87 -15.21 1.35
C THR A 95 -2.47 -14.62 1.16
N ALA A 96 -2.05 -14.38 -0.09
CA ALA A 96 -0.72 -13.82 -0.36
C ALA A 96 -0.59 -12.39 0.19
N ASP A 97 0.62 -12.04 0.60
CA ASP A 97 1.00 -10.67 0.92
C ASP A 97 0.98 -9.80 -0.34
N LEU A 98 0.50 -8.56 -0.23
CA LEU A 98 0.48 -7.60 -1.34
C LEU A 98 1.49 -6.47 -1.10
N PHE A 99 2.37 -6.26 -2.06
CA PHE A 99 3.31 -5.14 -2.13
C PHE A 99 2.90 -4.20 -3.27
N LEU A 100 2.65 -2.93 -2.95
CA LEU A 100 2.31 -1.90 -3.92
C LEU A 100 3.38 -0.80 -3.90
N LEU A 101 4.01 -0.57 -5.05
CA LEU A 101 5.11 0.37 -5.23
C LEU A 101 4.75 1.42 -6.28
N ASN A 102 4.62 2.70 -5.87
CA ASN A 102 4.51 3.83 -6.79
C ASN A 102 5.33 5.02 -6.31
N PRO A 103 6.48 5.32 -6.93
CA PRO A 103 7.34 6.45 -6.54
C PRO A 103 6.68 7.82 -6.64
N ASN A 104 5.60 7.95 -7.42
CA ASN A 104 4.91 9.23 -7.64
C ASN A 104 3.86 9.55 -6.58
N GLY A 105 3.57 8.60 -5.69
CA GLY A 105 2.58 8.77 -4.62
C GLY A 105 1.39 7.83 -4.72
N ILE A 106 0.65 7.71 -3.62
CA ILE A 106 -0.55 6.87 -3.53
C ILE A 106 -1.58 7.59 -2.67
N VAL A 107 -2.81 7.66 -3.17
CA VAL A 107 -3.93 8.30 -2.49
C VAL A 107 -5.03 7.27 -2.25
N PHE A 108 -5.33 6.99 -0.99
CA PHE A 108 -6.50 6.22 -0.58
C PHE A 108 -7.63 7.20 -0.23
N GLY A 109 -8.71 7.19 -1.03
CA GLY A 109 -9.86 8.07 -0.84
C GLY A 109 -10.80 7.61 0.28
N GLU A 110 -11.82 8.39 0.57
CA GLU A 110 -12.79 8.12 1.66
C GLU A 110 -13.52 6.77 1.50
N ALA A 111 -13.73 6.32 0.27
CA ALA A 111 -14.37 5.04 -0.02
C ALA A 111 -13.37 3.89 -0.28
N ALA A 112 -12.08 4.12 -0.05
CA ALA A 112 -11.06 3.09 -0.18
C ALA A 112 -11.23 2.00 0.87
N VAL A 113 -11.20 0.75 0.42
CA VAL A 113 -11.28 -0.45 1.26
C VAL A 113 -10.21 -1.44 0.80
N LEU A 114 -9.54 -2.07 1.77
CA LEU A 114 -8.68 -3.21 1.51
C LEU A 114 -9.43 -4.52 1.83
N ASP A 115 -9.29 -5.51 0.95
CA ASP A 115 -9.76 -6.88 1.17
C ASP A 115 -8.57 -7.84 1.00
N ILE A 116 -7.68 -7.84 2.01
CA ILE A 116 -6.39 -8.54 2.01
C ILE A 116 -6.28 -9.38 3.28
N GLU A 117 -6.20 -10.71 3.10
CA GLU A 117 -6.03 -11.68 4.19
C GLU A 117 -4.56 -11.80 4.63
N GLY A 118 -3.62 -11.57 3.72
CA GLY A 118 -2.20 -11.47 4.02
C GLY A 118 -1.80 -10.12 4.60
N SER A 119 -0.52 -9.81 4.50
CA SER A 119 0.03 -8.51 4.85
C SER A 119 -0.08 -7.53 3.69
N PHE A 120 -0.12 -6.22 4.00
CA PHE A 120 -0.12 -5.16 3.01
C PHE A 120 1.06 -4.22 3.21
N TYR A 121 1.89 -4.11 2.17
CA TYR A 121 3.07 -3.25 2.13
C TYR A 121 2.91 -2.25 1.00
N VAL A 122 2.85 -0.97 1.33
CA VAL A 122 2.72 0.10 0.34
C VAL A 122 3.83 1.11 0.52
N THR A 123 4.51 1.46 -0.61
CA THR A 123 5.65 2.36 -0.55
C THR A 123 5.78 3.24 -1.78
N THR A 124 6.35 4.42 -1.58
CA THR A 124 6.74 5.36 -2.64
C THR A 124 8.26 5.36 -2.90
N ALA A 125 8.98 4.37 -2.39
CA ALA A 125 10.38 4.16 -2.73
C ALA A 125 10.57 3.91 -4.24
N GLU A 126 11.77 4.11 -4.76
CA GLU A 126 12.09 3.82 -6.17
C GLU A 126 12.11 2.31 -6.47
N ALA A 127 12.40 1.49 -5.47
CA ALA A 127 12.52 0.04 -5.61
C ALA A 127 12.28 -0.70 -4.29
N ILE A 128 11.90 -1.97 -4.40
CA ILE A 128 11.85 -2.94 -3.30
C ILE A 128 13.11 -3.81 -3.39
N PRO A 129 13.98 -3.81 -2.35
CA PRO A 129 15.13 -4.70 -2.31
C PRO A 129 14.72 -6.18 -2.26
N LEU A 130 15.40 -7.03 -3.02
CA LEU A 130 15.18 -8.48 -3.07
C LEU A 130 16.53 -9.20 -2.99
N GLY A 131 17.00 -9.51 -1.78
CA GLY A 131 18.32 -10.14 -1.61
C GLY A 131 19.44 -9.28 -2.21
N ASN A 132 20.13 -9.81 -3.23
CA ASN A 132 21.20 -9.10 -3.93
C ASN A 132 20.70 -8.24 -5.12
N GLY A 133 19.40 -8.20 -5.37
CA GLY A 133 18.76 -7.45 -6.43
C GLY A 133 17.68 -6.53 -5.92
N PHE A 134 16.87 -6.04 -6.82
CA PHE A 134 15.77 -5.13 -6.52
C PHE A 134 14.65 -5.26 -7.53
N TYR A 135 13.43 -4.86 -7.13
CA TYR A 135 12.28 -4.69 -8.00
C TYR A 135 11.94 -3.20 -8.08
N SER A 136 12.35 -2.54 -9.18
CA SER A 136 12.28 -1.08 -9.32
C SER A 136 11.16 -0.62 -10.24
N ALA A 137 10.48 0.45 -9.87
CA ALA A 137 9.57 1.20 -10.72
C ALA A 137 10.32 2.22 -11.60
N MET A 138 11.42 2.81 -11.11
CA MET A 138 12.19 3.82 -11.81
C MET A 138 13.18 3.25 -12.82
N ALA A 139 13.69 2.03 -12.58
CA ALA A 139 14.58 1.32 -13.48
C ALA A 139 14.06 -0.10 -13.77
N PRO A 140 12.86 -0.24 -14.39
CA PRO A 140 12.16 -1.51 -14.48
C PRO A 140 12.94 -2.56 -15.27
N GLU A 141 13.66 -2.18 -16.32
CA GLU A 141 14.47 -3.07 -17.16
C GLU A 141 15.71 -3.65 -16.42
N GLN A 142 16.12 -3.03 -15.31
CA GLN A 142 17.24 -3.48 -14.49
C GLN A 142 16.78 -4.32 -13.29
N SER A 143 15.47 -4.51 -13.14
CA SER A 143 14.92 -5.27 -12.04
C SER A 143 15.32 -6.75 -12.09
N SER A 144 15.66 -7.28 -10.93
CA SER A 144 15.94 -8.70 -10.75
C SER A 144 14.72 -9.37 -10.11
N LEU A 145 13.97 -10.14 -10.92
CA LEU A 145 12.83 -10.90 -10.42
C LEU A 145 13.36 -12.15 -9.69
N LEU A 146 13.45 -12.06 -8.38
CA LEU A 146 14.09 -13.08 -7.54
C LEU A 146 13.06 -13.87 -6.70
N THR A 147 13.49 -15.05 -6.25
CA THR A 147 12.69 -15.94 -5.39
C THR A 147 12.77 -15.59 -3.90
N VAL A 148 13.49 -14.53 -3.54
CA VAL A 148 13.68 -14.11 -2.15
C VAL A 148 12.39 -13.50 -1.62
N ASN A 149 11.98 -13.90 -0.40
CA ASN A 149 10.80 -13.32 0.24
C ASN A 149 11.04 -11.83 0.57
N PRO A 150 10.22 -10.91 0.05
CA PRO A 150 10.38 -9.47 0.27
C PRO A 150 10.06 -9.03 1.71
N SER A 151 9.25 -9.78 2.46
CA SER A 151 8.81 -9.42 3.81
C SER A 151 9.94 -9.26 4.83
N ALA A 152 11.10 -9.89 4.60
CA ALA A 152 12.27 -9.76 5.49
C ALA A 152 13.01 -8.40 5.39
N MET A 153 12.58 -7.49 4.51
CA MET A 153 13.33 -6.29 4.11
C MET A 153 12.63 -4.96 4.42
N VAL A 154 11.53 -4.97 5.17
CA VAL A 154 10.65 -3.80 5.39
C VAL A 154 11.37 -2.58 5.97
N SER A 155 12.43 -2.75 6.75
CA SER A 155 13.18 -1.63 7.34
C SER A 155 14.09 -0.85 6.36
N SER A 156 14.29 -1.35 5.14
CA SER A 156 15.19 -0.74 4.15
C SER A 156 14.46 0.18 3.15
N TYR A 157 13.12 0.28 3.21
CA TYR A 157 12.32 0.98 2.20
C TYR A 157 12.38 2.51 2.25
N LEU A 158 12.92 3.07 3.33
CA LEU A 158 12.84 4.52 3.56
C LEU A 158 13.98 5.34 2.95
N SER A 159 15.01 4.74 2.40
CA SER A 159 16.19 5.52 1.99
C SER A 159 15.98 6.38 0.72
N GLU A 160 14.97 6.09 -0.09
CA GLU A 160 14.75 6.71 -1.40
C GLU A 160 13.26 6.87 -1.74
N ALA A 161 12.41 7.24 -0.77
CA ALA A 161 11.01 7.56 -1.03
C ALA A 161 10.91 8.94 -1.71
N SER A 162 10.11 9.06 -2.78
CA SER A 162 9.95 10.31 -3.52
C SER A 162 8.56 10.92 -3.44
N GLY A 163 7.50 10.11 -3.46
CA GLY A 163 6.12 10.55 -3.34
C GLY A 163 5.57 10.47 -1.92
N ASP A 164 4.36 10.94 -1.74
CA ASP A 164 3.63 10.91 -0.48
C ASP A 164 2.55 9.82 -0.50
N ILE A 165 2.13 9.36 0.68
CA ILE A 165 0.93 8.55 0.84
C ILE A 165 -0.11 9.37 1.60
N GLU A 166 -1.30 9.50 1.01
CA GLU A 166 -2.47 10.08 1.66
C GLU A 166 -3.49 8.99 1.95
N ASN A 167 -4.07 8.99 3.16
CA ASN A 167 -5.20 8.12 3.50
C ASN A 167 -6.36 8.91 4.09
N ARG A 168 -7.54 8.73 3.52
CA ARG A 168 -8.83 9.24 3.99
C ARG A 168 -9.83 8.10 4.24
N GLY A 169 -9.49 6.88 3.83
CA GLY A 169 -10.32 5.68 3.90
C GLY A 169 -10.12 4.85 5.15
N ALA A 170 -10.69 3.65 5.14
CA ALA A 170 -10.53 2.65 6.19
C ALA A 170 -9.70 1.48 5.68
N LEU A 171 -8.40 1.54 5.89
CA LEU A 171 -7.45 0.52 5.46
C LEU A 171 -7.30 -0.54 6.56
N ALA A 172 -7.58 -1.80 6.23
CA ALA A 172 -7.40 -2.92 7.15
C ALA A 172 -6.82 -4.12 6.41
N ALA A 173 -5.75 -4.73 6.97
CA ALA A 173 -5.19 -6.00 6.53
C ALA A 173 -5.22 -7.00 7.69
N GLN A 174 -5.39 -8.31 7.39
CA GLN A 174 -5.40 -9.31 8.46
C GLN A 174 -3.98 -9.66 8.95
N GLY A 175 -2.98 -9.53 8.09
CA GLY A 175 -1.56 -9.66 8.43
C GLY A 175 -0.96 -8.34 8.94
N ASN A 176 0.32 -8.14 8.65
CA ASN A 176 1.02 -6.88 8.95
C ASN A 176 0.63 -5.79 7.95
N MET A 177 0.79 -4.53 8.36
CA MET A 177 0.64 -3.40 7.44
C MET A 177 1.80 -2.43 7.57
N THR A 178 2.35 -2.04 6.41
CA THR A 178 3.39 -1.00 6.35
C THR A 178 3.02 0.04 5.31
N LEU A 179 2.98 1.29 5.73
CA LEU A 179 2.91 2.46 4.86
C LEU A 179 4.26 3.18 4.95
N ALA A 180 4.99 3.30 3.84
CA ALA A 180 6.32 3.91 3.79
C ALA A 180 6.43 4.90 2.63
N ALA A 181 6.62 6.20 2.93
CA ALA A 181 6.62 7.28 1.95
C ALA A 181 7.55 8.41 2.34
N ASN A 182 7.71 9.42 1.47
CA ASN A 182 8.36 10.66 1.86
C ASN A 182 7.56 11.33 3.00
N ASN A 183 6.27 11.59 2.77
CA ASN A 183 5.34 12.00 3.83
C ASN A 183 4.15 11.04 3.90
N LEU A 184 3.63 10.84 5.12
CA LEU A 184 2.35 10.21 5.36
C LEU A 184 1.36 11.28 5.86
N ASP A 185 0.22 11.44 5.16
CA ASP A 185 -0.92 12.25 5.60
C ASP A 185 -2.13 11.33 5.85
N LEU A 186 -2.40 11.08 7.13
CA LEU A 186 -3.33 10.07 7.59
C LEU A 186 -4.50 10.70 8.34
N GLN A 187 -5.72 10.60 7.77
CA GLN A 187 -6.96 11.08 8.39
C GLN A 187 -8.01 9.97 8.57
N GLY A 188 -7.89 8.87 7.85
CA GLY A 188 -8.80 7.74 7.97
C GLY A 188 -8.38 6.73 9.02
N GLN A 189 -8.80 5.49 8.85
CA GLN A 189 -8.42 4.38 9.72
C GLN A 189 -7.30 3.57 9.09
N VAL A 190 -6.40 3.05 9.93
CA VAL A 190 -5.33 2.14 9.50
C VAL A 190 -5.21 1.03 10.52
N ALA A 191 -5.51 -0.21 10.13
CA ALA A 191 -5.55 -1.35 11.03
C ALA A 191 -4.79 -2.56 10.47
N ALA A 192 -3.97 -3.17 11.30
CA ALA A 192 -3.29 -4.44 11.02
C ALA A 192 -3.68 -5.49 12.05
N GLY A 193 -3.94 -6.73 11.59
CA GLY A 193 -4.10 -7.87 12.48
C GLY A 193 -2.79 -8.31 13.13
N GLY A 194 -1.66 -8.02 12.50
CA GLY A 194 -0.30 -8.13 13.00
C GLY A 194 0.30 -6.77 13.36
N ASP A 195 1.56 -6.55 12.94
CA ASP A 195 2.27 -5.31 13.21
C ASP A 195 1.84 -4.19 12.24
N LEU A 196 1.78 -2.95 12.77
CA LEU A 196 1.53 -1.74 11.98
C LEU A 196 2.76 -0.83 11.99
N SER A 197 3.28 -0.51 10.80
CA SER A 197 4.40 0.41 10.63
C SER A 197 4.01 1.59 9.74
N LEU A 198 4.09 2.81 10.29
CA LEU A 198 3.84 4.07 9.60
C LEU A 198 5.17 4.84 9.52
N LEU A 199 5.76 4.88 8.33
CA LEU A 199 7.15 5.31 8.12
C LEU A 199 7.21 6.49 7.15
N GLY A 200 7.55 7.68 7.65
CA GLY A 200 7.83 8.87 6.86
C GLY A 200 9.33 9.11 6.73
N LEU A 201 9.85 9.27 5.50
CA LEU A 201 11.23 9.73 5.30
C LEU A 201 11.41 11.17 5.81
N ASP A 202 10.38 12.00 5.67
CA ASP A 202 10.29 13.32 6.27
C ASP A 202 9.29 13.32 7.42
N THR A 203 7.99 13.35 7.14
CA THR A 203 6.95 13.60 8.15
C THR A 203 5.89 12.48 8.16
N VAL A 204 5.44 12.12 9.37
CA VAL A 204 4.18 11.40 9.57
C VAL A 204 3.18 12.37 10.21
N GLN A 205 2.15 12.74 9.46
CA GLN A 205 1.07 13.60 9.92
C GLN A 205 -0.19 12.77 10.17
N ILE A 206 -0.77 12.90 11.36
CA ILE A 206 -2.03 12.22 11.73
C ILE A 206 -3.04 13.28 12.15
N ARG A 207 -4.23 13.23 11.56
CA ARG A 207 -5.33 14.18 11.80
C ARG A 207 -6.66 13.42 11.92
N ASP A 208 -7.57 14.03 12.67
CA ASP A 208 -8.99 13.65 12.72
C ASP A 208 -9.88 14.83 12.33
N THR A 209 -11.17 14.58 12.19
CA THR A 209 -12.21 15.59 12.08
C THR A 209 -13.27 15.36 13.15
N ALA A 210 -14.21 16.32 13.28
CA ALA A 210 -15.33 16.13 14.23
C ALA A 210 -16.26 14.97 13.84
N GLU A 211 -16.29 14.61 12.54
CA GLU A 211 -17.16 13.59 11.97
C GLU A 211 -16.47 12.22 11.81
N VAL A 212 -15.14 12.23 11.62
CA VAL A 212 -14.37 11.01 11.31
C VAL A 212 -13.20 10.90 12.28
N PRO A 213 -13.16 9.85 13.11
CA PRO A 213 -12.02 9.58 14.00
C PRO A 213 -10.82 9.11 13.17
N PHE A 214 -9.62 9.39 13.65
CA PHE A 214 -8.45 8.64 13.25
C PHE A 214 -8.27 7.44 14.18
N VAL A 215 -8.17 6.23 13.64
CA VAL A 215 -7.90 5.02 14.41
C VAL A 215 -6.72 4.28 13.79
N GLY A 216 -5.58 4.27 14.50
CA GLY A 216 -4.44 3.40 14.21
C GLY A 216 -4.49 2.17 15.12
N PHE A 217 -4.58 0.97 14.57
CA PHE A 217 -4.66 -0.26 15.34
C PHE A 217 -3.64 -1.30 14.87
N ALA A 218 -2.90 -1.88 15.82
CA ALA A 218 -2.02 -3.02 15.59
C ALA A 218 -2.40 -4.19 16.52
N GLY A 219 -2.63 -5.38 15.95
CA GLY A 219 -2.76 -6.61 16.72
C GLY A 219 -1.42 -7.10 17.31
N GLY A 220 -0.31 -6.61 16.80
CA GLY A 220 1.05 -6.77 17.28
C GLY A 220 1.65 -5.43 17.72
N ASP A 221 2.85 -5.13 17.24
CA ASP A 221 3.58 -3.90 17.54
C ASP A 221 3.12 -2.74 16.64
N LEU A 222 3.13 -1.52 17.19
CA LEU A 222 2.87 -0.28 16.45
C LEU A 222 4.13 0.58 16.40
N LEU A 223 4.60 0.86 15.18
CA LEU A 223 5.68 1.82 14.94
C LEU A 223 5.17 3.02 14.14
N VAL A 224 5.34 4.22 14.68
CA VAL A 224 5.18 5.49 13.95
C VAL A 224 6.52 6.21 13.95
N GLN A 225 7.11 6.36 12.76
CA GLN A 225 8.41 7.01 12.62
C GLN A 225 8.39 8.03 11.49
N GLY A 226 8.66 9.29 11.81
CA GLY A 226 9.04 10.31 10.85
C GLY A 226 10.49 10.71 11.07
N ASN A 227 11.33 10.76 10.02
CA ASN A 227 12.74 11.11 10.25
C ASN A 227 12.94 12.56 10.69
N GLN A 228 12.12 13.48 10.19
CA GLN A 228 12.12 14.88 10.63
C GLN A 228 11.05 15.12 11.70
N GLN A 229 9.83 14.64 11.48
CA GLN A 229 8.71 14.96 12.35
C GLN A 229 7.67 13.84 12.44
N VAL A 230 7.11 13.65 13.63
CA VAL A 230 5.85 12.96 13.88
C VAL A 230 4.87 13.99 14.45
N ASP A 231 3.84 14.31 13.68
CA ASP A 231 2.86 15.37 13.99
C ASP A 231 1.46 14.76 14.13
N ILE A 232 1.04 14.53 15.36
CA ILE A 232 -0.24 13.90 15.70
C ILE A 232 -1.15 14.92 16.35
N VAL A 233 -2.19 15.36 15.65
CA VAL A 233 -3.27 16.19 16.17
C VAL A 233 -4.60 15.52 15.86
N ALA A 234 -5.08 14.68 16.79
CA ALA A 234 -6.29 13.87 16.68
C ALA A 234 -7.14 14.08 17.95
N LEU A 235 -7.62 15.31 18.14
CA LEU A 235 -8.33 15.78 19.33
C LEU A 235 -9.77 16.21 19.03
N SER A 236 -10.20 16.12 17.76
CA SER A 236 -11.51 16.61 17.33
C SER A 236 -12.62 15.56 17.55
N HIS A 237 -12.25 14.27 17.52
CA HIS A 237 -13.20 13.16 17.71
C HIS A 237 -12.83 12.33 18.96
N PRO A 238 -13.81 11.99 19.81
CA PRO A 238 -13.54 11.28 21.07
C PRO A 238 -13.01 9.85 20.89
N ASP A 239 -13.27 9.22 19.74
CA ASP A 239 -12.83 7.86 19.44
C ASP A 239 -11.50 7.79 18.68
N SER A 240 -10.84 8.95 18.47
CA SER A 240 -9.51 8.97 17.84
C SER A 240 -8.45 8.40 18.77
N GLY A 241 -7.53 7.61 18.21
CA GLY A 241 -6.44 7.04 18.99
C GLY A 241 -5.52 6.09 18.23
N LEU A 242 -4.42 5.76 18.89
CA LEU A 242 -3.48 4.72 18.51
C LEU A 242 -3.56 3.59 19.52
N TYR A 243 -3.66 2.36 19.04
CA TYR A 243 -3.84 1.16 19.84
C TYR A 243 -2.91 0.05 19.37
N SER A 244 -2.28 -0.66 20.30
CA SER A 244 -1.50 -1.87 20.00
C SER A 244 -1.68 -2.91 21.09
N TYR A 245 -1.62 -4.18 20.74
CA TYR A 245 -1.53 -5.27 21.73
C TYR A 245 -0.08 -5.58 22.11
N GLY A 246 0.88 -5.22 21.25
CA GLY A 246 2.31 -5.29 21.52
C GLY A 246 2.89 -3.94 21.96
N ASP A 247 4.15 -3.72 21.64
CA ASP A 247 4.85 -2.47 21.93
C ASP A 247 4.36 -1.34 21.02
N MET A 248 4.33 -0.10 21.57
CA MET A 248 4.05 1.11 20.80
C MET A 248 5.27 2.03 20.81
N VAL A 249 5.76 2.36 19.62
CA VAL A 249 6.91 3.25 19.45
C VAL A 249 6.55 4.41 18.53
N LEU A 250 6.60 5.64 19.06
CA LEU A 250 6.47 6.87 18.29
C LEU A 250 7.83 7.58 18.37
N ARG A 251 8.47 7.82 17.22
CA ARG A 251 9.80 8.44 17.22
C ARG A 251 10.08 9.30 15.99
N SER A 252 10.90 10.34 16.19
CA SER A 252 11.66 11.00 15.14
C SER A 252 13.07 10.43 15.12
N ALA A 253 13.59 10.09 13.95
CA ALA A 253 14.94 9.55 13.80
C ALA A 253 16.01 10.64 13.82
N ASN A 254 15.64 11.90 13.54
CA ASN A 254 16.56 13.05 13.58
C ASN A 254 16.37 13.82 14.88
N PRO A 255 17.36 13.83 15.81
CA PRO A 255 17.24 14.47 17.13
C PRO A 255 17.27 15.99 17.10
N VAL A 256 17.28 16.64 15.94
CA VAL A 256 17.31 18.11 15.84
C VAL A 256 15.90 18.65 16.03
N GLY A 257 15.47 18.74 17.29
CA GLY A 257 14.39 19.64 17.70
C GLY A 257 12.96 19.21 17.35
N GLY A 258 12.69 17.93 17.21
CA GLY A 258 11.31 17.43 17.01
C GLY A 258 10.58 17.29 18.34
N ASP A 259 9.61 18.17 18.60
CA ASP A 259 8.59 17.93 19.62
C ASP A 259 7.53 16.98 19.04
N ALA A 260 7.24 15.88 19.74
CA ALA A 260 6.00 15.14 19.56
C ALA A 260 4.91 15.90 20.33
N HIS A 261 4.04 16.58 19.60
CA HIS A 261 2.88 17.27 20.15
C HIS A 261 1.62 16.44 19.99
#